data_812b09f56abe76df411cc02dad656a71
#
_entry.id   812b09f56abe76df411cc02dad656a71
#
_cell.length_a   1.000
_cell.length_b   1.000
_cell.length_c   1.000
_cell.angle_alpha   90.00
_cell.angle_beta   90.00
_cell.angle_gamma   90.00
#
_symmetry.space_group_name_H-M   'P 1'
#
loop_
_entity.id
_entity.type
_entity.pdbx_description
1 polymer ?
#
loop_
_entity_poly.entity_id
_entity_poly.type
_entity_poly.pdbx_seq_one_letter_code
_entity_poly.pdbx_strand_id
1 'polypeptide(L)'
;MNALVLIPIILLLQASYFDMQGTVMEVISPSRLLIGNNTVDMVDVDASDLNMRQYFYLMNDLKNSLQGKDVFVKGGYVYFDLTGSYNSMSINEMTQKEISDLMDMSRFFCDGLCQYY
;
A
#
# COMPACT_ATOMS: atom_id res chain seq x y z
N MET A 1 -5.39 -26.90 -33.75
CA MET A 1 -5.10 -27.41 -32.43
C MET A 1 -4.12 -26.54 -31.65
N ASN A 2 -3.10 -25.96 -32.30
CA ASN A 2 -2.15 -25.12 -31.62
C ASN A 2 -2.76 -23.83 -31.07
N ALA A 3 -3.82 -23.31 -31.72
CA ALA A 3 -4.48 -22.09 -31.25
C ALA A 3 -5.19 -22.27 -29.92
N LEU A 4 -5.70 -23.46 -29.63
CA LEU A 4 -6.33 -23.75 -28.34
C LEU A 4 -5.35 -23.85 -27.19
N VAL A 5 -4.11 -24.19 -27.48
CA VAL A 5 -3.04 -24.22 -26.46
C VAL A 5 -2.47 -22.81 -26.21
N LEU A 6 -2.42 -21.98 -27.26
CA LEU A 6 -1.88 -20.62 -27.12
C LEU A 6 -2.78 -19.71 -26.31
N ILE A 7 -4.11 -19.87 -26.36
CA ILE A 7 -5.03 -19.02 -25.62
C ILE A 7 -4.81 -19.10 -24.10
N PRO A 8 -4.68 -20.27 -23.46
CA PRO A 8 -4.37 -20.36 -22.05
C PRO A 8 -3.00 -19.76 -21.70
N ILE A 9 -2.02 -19.93 -22.57
CA ILE A 9 -0.67 -19.37 -22.34
C ILE A 9 -0.73 -17.84 -22.36
N ILE A 10 -1.45 -17.24 -23.30
CA ILE A 10 -1.62 -15.79 -23.38
C ILE A 10 -2.33 -15.26 -22.15
N LEU A 11 -3.38 -15.94 -21.68
CA LEU A 11 -4.09 -15.56 -20.45
C LEU A 11 -3.17 -15.65 -19.23
N LEU A 12 -2.32 -16.66 -19.14
CA LEU A 12 -1.35 -16.78 -18.07
C LEU A 12 -0.32 -15.65 -18.10
N LEU A 13 0.15 -15.27 -19.28
CA LEU A 13 1.08 -14.15 -19.42
C LEU A 13 0.42 -12.82 -19.03
N GLN A 14 -0.84 -12.63 -19.38
CA GLN A 14 -1.58 -11.44 -18.96
C GLN A 14 -1.82 -11.42 -17.45
N ALA A 15 -2.14 -12.57 -16.86
CA ALA A 15 -2.33 -12.70 -15.43
C ALA A 15 -1.04 -12.47 -14.65
N SER A 16 0.14 -12.76 -15.24
CA SER A 16 1.42 -12.51 -14.60
C SER A 16 1.85 -11.04 -14.63
N TYR A 17 1.13 -10.19 -15.37
CA TYR A 17 1.42 -8.75 -15.42
C TYR A 17 1.12 -8.07 -14.06
N PHE A 18 0.05 -8.47 -13.39
CA PHE A 18 -0.23 -8.09 -12.02
C PHE A 18 -0.93 -9.25 -11.32
N ASP A 19 -0.72 -9.37 -10.01
CA ASP A 19 -1.22 -10.51 -9.23
C ASP A 19 -2.71 -10.42 -9.00
N MET A 20 -3.23 -9.21 -8.74
CA MET A 20 -4.65 -8.99 -8.54
C MET A 20 -4.99 -7.51 -8.75
N GLN A 21 -6.28 -7.27 -8.93
CA GLN A 21 -6.83 -5.92 -9.07
C GLN A 21 -8.14 -5.87 -8.28
N GLY A 22 -8.43 -4.73 -7.68
CA GLY A 22 -9.67 -4.55 -6.93
C GLY A 22 -9.72 -3.21 -6.23
N THR A 23 -10.73 -3.06 -5.38
CA THR A 23 -10.97 -1.84 -4.61
C THR A 23 -10.52 -2.08 -3.18
N VAL A 24 -9.84 -1.10 -2.59
CA VAL A 24 -9.46 -1.15 -1.16
C VAL A 24 -10.72 -1.02 -0.32
N MET A 25 -11.09 -2.09 0.35
CA MET A 25 -12.28 -2.13 1.20
C MET A 25 -11.97 -1.67 2.62
N GLU A 26 -10.79 -1.97 3.10
CA GLU A 26 -10.37 -1.63 4.47
C GLU A 26 -8.86 -1.55 4.56
N VAL A 27 -8.36 -0.62 5.35
CA VAL A 27 -6.96 -0.58 5.79
C VAL A 27 -6.91 -1.28 7.14
N ILE A 28 -6.37 -2.50 7.16
CA ILE A 28 -6.30 -3.33 8.38
C ILE A 28 -5.17 -2.85 9.27
N SER A 29 -4.02 -2.57 8.66
CA SER A 29 -2.85 -2.01 9.32
C SER A 29 -2.06 -1.19 8.30
N PRO A 30 -1.01 -0.47 8.70
CA PRO A 30 -0.20 0.29 7.74
C PRO A 30 0.39 -0.58 6.62
N SER A 31 0.61 -1.87 6.86
CA SER A 31 1.17 -2.80 5.88
C SER A 31 0.18 -3.83 5.36
N ARG A 32 -1.09 -3.74 5.74
CA ARG A 32 -2.07 -4.77 5.34
C ARG A 32 -3.37 -4.12 4.88
N LEU A 33 -3.79 -4.47 3.68
CA LEU A 33 -5.01 -3.97 3.08
C LEU A 33 -5.96 -5.12 2.77
N LEU A 34 -7.26 -4.86 2.90
CA LEU A 34 -8.30 -5.73 2.35
C LEU A 34 -8.67 -5.16 0.98
N ILE A 35 -8.35 -5.91 -0.08
CA ILE A 35 -8.64 -5.53 -1.46
C ILE A 35 -9.65 -6.53 -2.01
N GLY A 36 -10.87 -6.05 -2.27
CA GLY A 36 -11.97 -6.96 -2.57
C GLY A 36 -12.21 -7.90 -1.39
N ASN A 37 -12.05 -9.20 -1.61
CA ASN A 37 -12.19 -10.23 -0.58
C ASN A 37 -10.84 -10.78 -0.11
N ASN A 38 -9.73 -10.17 -0.55
CA ASN A 38 -8.40 -10.72 -0.29
C ASN A 38 -7.58 -9.76 0.57
N THR A 39 -6.90 -10.32 1.56
CA THR A 39 -5.94 -9.59 2.38
C THR A 39 -4.59 -9.57 1.67
N VAL A 40 -4.00 -8.38 1.56
CA VAL A 40 -2.71 -8.19 0.91
C VAL A 40 -1.75 -7.56 1.90
N ASP A 41 -0.60 -8.21 2.09
CA ASP A 41 0.50 -7.67 2.88
C ASP A 41 1.43 -6.89 1.95
N MET A 42 1.62 -5.61 2.26
CA MET A 42 2.51 -4.74 1.50
C MET A 42 3.94 -4.94 1.98
N VAL A 43 4.83 -5.27 1.05
CA VAL A 43 6.26 -5.44 1.35
C VAL A 43 6.91 -4.08 1.60
N ASP A 44 8.01 -4.08 2.34
CA ASP A 44 8.83 -2.89 2.63
C ASP A 44 8.09 -1.78 3.38
N VAL A 45 7.00 -2.10 4.06
CA VAL A 45 6.29 -1.17 4.95
C VAL A 45 6.49 -1.65 6.38
N ASP A 46 7.11 -0.80 7.20
CA ASP A 46 7.39 -1.11 8.60
C ASP A 46 7.03 0.09 9.47
N ALA A 47 5.97 -0.06 10.25
CA ALA A 47 5.48 0.96 11.17
C ALA A 47 5.81 0.64 12.63
N SER A 48 6.68 -0.35 12.89
CA SER A 48 6.94 -0.85 14.24
C SER A 48 7.60 0.20 15.15
N ASP A 49 8.28 1.19 14.58
CA ASP A 49 8.95 2.24 15.34
C ASP A 49 8.05 3.42 15.68
N LEU A 50 6.81 3.43 15.19
CA LEU A 50 5.86 4.51 15.50
C LEU A 50 5.28 4.32 16.90
N ASN A 51 5.12 5.43 17.63
CA ASN A 51 4.35 5.40 18.86
C ASN A 51 2.85 5.32 18.54
N MET A 52 2.04 5.15 19.59
CA MET A 52 0.60 4.96 19.43
C MET A 52 -0.08 6.14 18.72
N ARG A 53 0.31 7.36 19.06
CA ARG A 53 -0.24 8.59 18.45
C ARG A 53 0.09 8.67 16.96
N GLN A 54 1.35 8.43 16.62
CA GLN A 54 1.81 8.39 15.23
C GLN A 54 1.10 7.29 14.44
N TYR A 55 0.95 6.14 15.05
CA TYR A 55 0.26 5.00 14.44
C TYR A 55 -1.20 5.35 14.13
N PHE A 56 -1.92 5.93 15.07
CA PHE A 56 -3.31 6.31 14.85
C PHE A 56 -3.46 7.40 13.79
N TYR A 57 -2.54 8.36 13.79
CA TYR A 57 -2.52 9.40 12.75
C TYR A 57 -2.32 8.77 11.37
N LEU A 58 -1.34 7.88 11.24
CA LEU A 58 -1.05 7.18 10.01
C LEU A 58 -2.26 6.35 9.55
N MET A 59 -2.86 5.58 10.44
CA MET A 59 -4.02 4.75 10.11
C MET A 59 -5.20 5.60 9.63
N ASN A 60 -5.46 6.70 10.30
CA ASN A 60 -6.55 7.60 9.90
C ASN A 60 -6.29 8.18 8.50
N ASP A 61 -5.07 8.60 8.25
CA ASP A 61 -4.67 9.15 6.95
C ASP A 61 -4.77 8.10 5.85
N LEU A 62 -4.28 6.89 6.09
CA LEU A 62 -4.37 5.79 5.13
C LEU A 62 -5.81 5.40 4.84
N LYS A 63 -6.67 5.34 5.85
CA LYS A 63 -8.07 5.04 5.65
C LYS A 63 -8.74 6.09 4.76
N ASN A 64 -8.47 7.36 5.01
CA ASN A 64 -9.03 8.45 4.22
C ASN A 64 -8.50 8.47 2.79
N SER A 65 -7.23 8.09 2.59
CA SER A 65 -6.58 8.16 1.29
C SER A 65 -6.82 6.92 0.43
N LEU A 66 -6.97 5.75 1.03
CA LEU A 66 -6.96 4.48 0.30
C LEU A 66 -8.31 3.81 0.20
N GLN A 67 -9.17 3.90 1.23
CA GLN A 67 -10.45 3.20 1.19
C GLN A 67 -11.33 3.69 0.06
N GLY A 68 -11.88 2.76 -0.71
CA GLY A 68 -12.70 3.06 -1.87
C GLY A 68 -11.91 3.28 -3.16
N LYS A 69 -10.59 3.24 -3.11
CA LYS A 69 -9.75 3.46 -4.30
C LYS A 69 -9.49 2.14 -5.01
N ASP A 70 -9.48 2.20 -6.33
CA ASP A 70 -9.11 1.07 -7.16
C ASP A 70 -7.60 0.95 -7.26
N VAL A 71 -7.11 -0.27 -7.07
CA VAL A 71 -5.68 -0.56 -7.03
C VAL A 71 -5.38 -1.86 -7.77
N PHE A 72 -4.12 -2.05 -8.12
CA PHE A 72 -3.62 -3.33 -8.57
C PHE A 72 -2.37 -3.70 -7.76
N VAL A 73 -2.11 -5.01 -7.65
CA VAL A 73 -1.03 -5.56 -6.83
C VAL A 73 -0.09 -6.33 -7.74
N LYS A 74 1.21 -6.10 -7.55
CA LYS A 74 2.25 -6.82 -8.25
C LYS A 74 3.41 -7.08 -7.31
N GLY A 75 3.69 -8.35 -7.01
CA GLY A 75 4.81 -8.75 -6.17
C GLY A 75 4.77 -8.18 -4.76
N GLY A 76 3.59 -8.03 -4.18
CA GLY A 76 3.44 -7.43 -2.85
C GLY A 76 3.48 -5.91 -2.82
N TYR A 77 3.61 -5.27 -3.97
CA TYR A 77 3.52 -3.82 -4.12
C TYR A 77 2.15 -3.43 -4.66
N VAL A 78 1.55 -2.42 -4.06
CA VAL A 78 0.21 -1.96 -4.41
C VAL A 78 0.31 -0.61 -5.11
N TYR A 79 -0.41 -0.46 -6.21
CA TYR A 79 -0.39 0.75 -7.03
C TYR A 79 -1.82 1.24 -7.24
N PHE A 80 -2.00 2.56 -7.30
CA PHE A 80 -3.29 3.12 -7.70
C PHE A 80 -3.56 2.79 -9.17
N ASP A 81 -4.79 2.38 -9.45
CA ASP A 81 -5.25 2.16 -10.81
C ASP A 81 -5.75 3.49 -11.37
N LEU A 82 -4.83 4.29 -11.89
CA LEU A 82 -5.10 5.59 -12.46
C LEU A 82 -5.08 5.49 -13.98
N THR A 83 -6.24 5.57 -14.58
CA THR A 83 -6.39 5.47 -16.03
C THR A 83 -5.60 6.60 -16.73
N GLY A 84 -4.64 6.23 -17.57
CA GLY A 84 -3.87 7.20 -18.38
C GLY A 84 -2.74 7.90 -17.66
N SER A 85 -2.44 7.53 -16.43
CA SER A 85 -1.35 8.11 -15.67
C SER A 85 -0.43 7.01 -15.16
N TYR A 86 0.84 7.07 -15.54
CA TYR A 86 1.86 6.18 -14.98
C TYR A 86 2.42 6.83 -13.73
N ASN A 87 1.82 6.57 -12.61
CA ASN A 87 2.47 6.89 -11.36
C ASN A 87 3.34 5.69 -10.99
N SER A 88 4.64 5.88 -11.02
CA SER A 88 5.61 4.82 -10.75
C SER A 88 5.76 4.52 -9.26
N MET A 89 5.23 5.38 -8.37
CA MET A 89 5.37 5.19 -6.94
C MET A 89 4.28 4.28 -6.42
N SER A 90 4.68 3.21 -5.73
CA SER A 90 3.74 2.30 -5.09
C SER A 90 3.15 2.93 -3.83
N ILE A 91 1.99 2.43 -3.40
CA ILE A 91 1.41 2.79 -2.11
C ILE A 91 2.35 2.37 -0.98
N ASN A 92 3.09 1.26 -1.16
CA ASN A 92 4.13 0.83 -0.22
C ASN A 92 5.16 1.94 0.03
N GLU A 93 5.71 2.50 -1.05
CA GLU A 93 6.71 3.56 -0.96
C GLU A 93 6.13 4.83 -0.34
N MET A 94 4.92 5.20 -0.73
CA MET A 94 4.23 6.37 -0.19
C MET A 94 4.00 6.22 1.31
N THR A 95 3.55 5.04 1.73
CA THR A 95 3.29 4.74 3.14
C THR A 95 4.58 4.75 3.95
N GLN A 96 5.64 4.12 3.45
CA GLN A 96 6.92 4.08 4.14
C GLN A 96 7.55 5.47 4.23
N LYS A 97 7.39 6.29 3.21
CA LYS A 97 7.83 7.69 3.25
C LYS A 97 7.08 8.46 4.33
N GLU A 98 5.78 8.28 4.42
CA GLU A 98 4.99 8.93 5.46
C GLU A 98 5.42 8.48 6.86
N ILE A 99 5.70 7.20 7.04
CA ILE A 99 6.24 6.66 8.29
C ILE A 99 7.56 7.36 8.63
N SER A 100 8.46 7.47 7.67
CA SER A 100 9.75 8.14 7.86
C SER A 100 9.57 9.61 8.22
N ASP A 101 8.65 10.29 7.56
CA ASP A 101 8.35 11.69 7.84
C ASP A 101 7.81 11.88 9.26
N LEU A 102 6.93 11.00 9.71
CA LEU A 102 6.39 11.02 11.07
C LEU A 102 7.49 10.80 12.10
N MET A 103 8.42 9.89 11.84
CA MET A 103 9.55 9.65 12.71
C MET A 103 10.49 10.86 12.79
N ASP A 104 10.75 11.49 11.66
CA ASP A 104 11.60 12.69 11.60
C ASP A 104 10.96 13.87 12.32
N MET A 105 9.67 14.08 12.14
CA MET A 105 8.93 15.09 12.87
C MET A 105 8.99 14.86 14.37
N SER A 106 8.86 13.62 14.80
CA SER A 106 8.97 13.22 16.19
C SER A 106 10.34 13.58 16.76
N ARG A 107 11.41 13.29 16.01
CA ARG A 107 12.77 13.67 16.40
C ARG A 107 12.93 15.17 16.50
N PHE A 108 12.38 15.90 15.56
CA PHE A 108 12.45 17.35 15.56
C PHE A 108 11.77 17.95 16.81
N PHE A 109 10.60 17.43 17.16
CA PHE A 109 9.91 17.85 18.38
C PHE A 109 10.57 17.31 19.65
N CYS A 110 11.29 16.21 19.54
CA CYS A 110 11.94 15.57 20.67
C CYS A 110 13.07 16.39 21.28
N ASP A 111 13.70 17.27 20.53
CA ASP A 111 14.81 18.10 21.04
C ASP A 111 14.37 19.08 22.15
N GLY A 112 13.08 19.21 22.39
CA GLY A 112 12.60 20.07 23.46
C GLY A 112 11.30 19.62 24.09
N LEU A 113 10.53 18.76 23.41
CA LEU A 113 9.15 18.46 23.78
C LEU A 113 8.86 16.97 24.00
N CYS A 114 9.81 16.09 23.72
CA CYS A 114 9.60 14.65 23.87
C CYS A 114 9.19 14.21 25.26
N GLN A 115 9.66 14.90 26.27
CA GLN A 115 9.35 14.57 27.65
C GLN A 115 7.86 14.79 28.00
N TYR A 116 7.10 15.43 27.15
CA TYR A 116 5.66 15.67 27.35
C TYR A 116 4.77 14.67 26.63
N TYR A 117 5.37 13.73 25.98
CA TYR A 117 4.68 12.67 25.32
C TYR A 117 5.01 11.35 26.01
#